data_7027c1cd61db034f2eb3759419d10b05
#
_entry.id   7027c1cd61db034f2eb3759419d10b05
#
_cell.length_a   1.000
_cell.length_b   1.000
_cell.length_c   1.000
_cell.angle_alpha   90.00
_cell.angle_beta   90.00
_cell.angle_gamma   90.00
#
_symmetry.space_group_name_H-M   'P 1'
#
loop_
_entity.id
_entity.type
_entity.pdbx_description
1 polymer ?
#
loop_
_entity_poly.entity_id
_entity_poly.type
_entity_poly.pdbx_seq_one_letter_code
_entity_poly.pdbx_strand_id
1 'polypeptide(L)'
;RGNHLLPTVDCDMASFIHANFRRYGVQLLLNTNTSKMSFTDGQVSLEFADGNKLNADMVVLSVGVTPENTLAKQAGLELGVKGAIKVNAKMETSVPDIYAVGDAVQVKHFVTEQDSVISLAGPANKQGRIVADNICGLNSEYKGSQGSSVIKLFDMTVATTGINEQQAKANGIEYEKVILTQNSHAGYYPNATAMTVKLLFEKGTYKILGAQIVGYDGVDKRIDVIATAIRAGMKADELKDLDLAHAPRYSSANDP
;
A
#
# COMPACT_ATOMS: atom_id res chain seq x y z
N ARG A 1 -4.60 14.76 -9.27
CA ARG A 1 -5.62 14.66 -8.23
C ARG A 1 -5.07 14.86 -6.82
N GLY A 2 -3.86 14.48 -6.53
CA GLY A 2 -3.21 14.67 -5.24
C GLY A 2 -1.97 15.54 -5.33
N ASN A 3 -1.45 15.93 -4.16
CA ASN A 3 -0.22 16.71 -4.04
C ASN A 3 1.06 15.86 -4.18
N HIS A 4 0.93 14.55 -4.26
CA HIS A 4 2.03 13.61 -4.51
C HIS A 4 1.54 12.31 -5.17
N LEU A 5 2.48 11.54 -5.73
CA LEU A 5 2.26 10.20 -6.23
C LEU A 5 2.17 9.20 -5.09
N LEU A 6 1.47 8.08 -5.32
CA LEU A 6 1.28 6.97 -4.38
C LEU A 6 0.72 7.43 -3.02
N PRO A 7 -0.60 7.49 -2.86
CA PRO A 7 -1.24 7.90 -1.59
C PRO A 7 -0.91 7.04 -0.37
N THR A 8 -0.30 5.86 -0.59
CA THR A 8 0.15 4.96 0.47
C THR A 8 1.45 5.41 1.14
N VAL A 9 2.21 6.32 0.52
CA VAL A 9 3.39 6.95 1.11
C VAL A 9 3.09 8.39 1.53
N ASP A 10 3.87 8.94 2.46
CA ASP A 10 3.78 10.33 2.86
C ASP A 10 4.54 11.25 1.89
N CYS A 11 4.28 12.58 1.95
CA CYS A 11 4.89 13.57 1.05
C CYS A 11 6.42 13.56 1.06
N ASP A 12 7.04 13.37 2.23
CA ASP A 12 8.49 13.30 2.37
C ASP A 12 9.07 12.10 1.59
N MET A 13 8.48 10.92 1.72
CA MET A 13 8.88 9.72 0.98
C MET A 13 8.53 9.82 -0.51
N ALA A 14 7.40 10.43 -0.86
CA ALA A 14 7.00 10.68 -2.25
C ALA A 14 7.97 11.60 -2.99
N SER A 15 8.71 12.46 -2.29
CA SER A 15 9.71 13.36 -2.89
C SER A 15 10.81 12.59 -3.64
N PHE A 16 11.25 11.44 -3.13
CA PHE A 16 12.21 10.56 -3.82
C PHE A 16 11.62 10.00 -5.11
N ILE A 17 10.34 9.61 -5.09
CA ILE A 17 9.62 9.11 -6.25
C ILE A 17 9.52 10.19 -7.31
N HIS A 18 9.15 11.42 -6.92
CA HIS A 18 9.07 12.57 -7.84
C HIS A 18 10.41 12.88 -8.48
N ALA A 19 11.49 12.85 -7.71
CA ALA A 19 12.86 13.06 -8.22
C ALA A 19 13.23 11.98 -9.25
N ASN A 20 12.90 10.71 -8.97
CA ASN A 20 13.15 9.61 -9.89
C ASN A 20 12.37 9.75 -11.20
N PHE A 21 11.07 10.07 -11.13
CA PHE A 21 10.25 10.30 -12.33
C PHE A 21 10.81 11.42 -13.21
N ARG A 22 11.20 12.56 -12.60
CA ARG A 22 11.82 13.66 -13.33
C ARG A 22 13.15 13.27 -13.97
N ARG A 23 13.95 12.44 -13.30
CA ARG A 23 15.21 11.90 -13.85
C ARG A 23 14.96 11.09 -15.13
N TYR A 24 13.82 10.40 -15.22
CA TYR A 24 13.38 9.69 -16.43
C TYR A 24 12.60 10.57 -17.43
N GLY A 25 12.59 11.88 -17.25
CA GLY A 25 11.94 12.82 -18.18
C GLY A 25 10.43 12.91 -18.05
N VAL A 26 9.84 12.33 -17.01
CA VAL A 26 8.38 12.38 -16.79
C VAL A 26 8.00 13.75 -16.23
N GLN A 27 7.07 14.42 -16.89
CA GLN A 27 6.43 15.63 -16.38
C GLN A 27 5.33 15.27 -15.38
N LEU A 28 5.44 15.74 -14.16
CA LEU A 28 4.45 15.52 -13.11
C LEU A 28 3.52 16.74 -12.98
N LEU A 29 2.24 16.54 -13.24
CA LEU A 29 1.19 17.55 -13.04
C LEU A 29 0.39 17.17 -11.79
N LEU A 30 0.91 17.57 -10.61
CA LEU A 30 0.28 17.33 -9.32
C LEU A 30 -0.85 18.35 -9.07
N ASN A 31 -1.82 17.99 -8.22
CA ASN A 31 -3.01 18.81 -7.93
C ASN A 31 -3.83 19.21 -9.17
N THR A 32 -3.64 18.50 -10.28
CA THR A 32 -4.27 18.80 -11.57
C THR A 32 -5.44 17.84 -11.81
N ASN A 33 -6.59 18.39 -12.17
CA ASN A 33 -7.78 17.63 -12.54
C ASN A 33 -8.11 17.84 -14.01
N THR A 34 -8.27 16.74 -14.75
CA THR A 34 -8.78 16.78 -16.13
C THR A 34 -10.28 17.02 -16.10
N SER A 35 -10.72 18.10 -16.75
CA SER A 35 -12.12 18.47 -16.87
C SER A 35 -12.77 17.93 -18.14
N LYS A 36 -12.00 17.82 -19.22
CA LYS A 36 -12.47 17.35 -20.52
C LYS A 36 -11.39 16.58 -21.26
N MET A 37 -11.81 15.60 -22.02
CA MET A 37 -10.96 14.87 -22.96
C MET A 37 -11.68 14.83 -24.32
N SER A 38 -10.97 15.12 -25.40
CA SER A 38 -11.47 15.06 -26.77
C SER A 38 -10.43 14.44 -27.68
N PHE A 39 -10.88 13.82 -28.76
CA PHE A 39 -10.02 13.27 -29.80
C PHE A 39 -10.25 14.04 -31.09
N THR A 40 -9.18 14.63 -31.62
CA THR A 40 -9.22 15.45 -32.85
C THR A 40 -7.92 15.29 -33.61
N ASP A 41 -8.00 15.08 -34.93
CA ASP A 41 -6.84 14.99 -35.84
C ASP A 41 -5.79 13.95 -35.41
N GLY A 42 -6.23 12.81 -34.90
CA GLY A 42 -5.33 11.70 -34.49
C GLY A 42 -4.68 11.90 -33.13
N GLN A 43 -4.99 12.96 -32.39
CA GLN A 43 -4.46 13.24 -31.05
C GLN A 43 -5.56 13.35 -29.99
N VAL A 44 -5.20 13.00 -28.77
CA VAL A 44 -6.04 13.23 -27.59
C VAL A 44 -5.69 14.58 -26.98
N SER A 45 -6.66 15.47 -26.88
CA SER A 45 -6.52 16.75 -26.18
C SER A 45 -7.16 16.66 -24.79
N LEU A 46 -6.38 16.94 -23.77
CA LEU A 46 -6.80 17.05 -22.38
C LEU A 46 -6.94 18.52 -22.01
N GLU A 47 -8.06 18.88 -21.39
CA GLU A 47 -8.28 20.19 -20.81
C GLU A 47 -8.35 20.03 -19.29
N PHE A 48 -7.60 20.84 -18.58
CA PHE A 48 -7.53 20.81 -17.11
C PHE A 48 -8.48 21.86 -16.51
N ALA A 49 -8.81 21.69 -15.24
CA ALA A 49 -9.72 22.56 -14.54
C ALA A 49 -9.25 24.04 -14.45
N ASP A 50 -7.96 24.29 -14.59
CA ASP A 50 -7.33 25.62 -14.65
C ASP A 50 -7.34 26.23 -16.06
N GLY A 51 -7.93 25.54 -17.05
CA GLY A 51 -8.01 25.98 -18.46
C GLY A 51 -6.78 25.61 -19.31
N ASN A 52 -5.71 25.08 -18.72
CA ASN A 52 -4.58 24.60 -19.48
C ASN A 52 -4.92 23.36 -20.32
N LYS A 53 -4.21 23.16 -21.43
CA LYS A 53 -4.41 22.04 -22.34
C LYS A 53 -3.10 21.26 -22.55
N LEU A 54 -3.24 19.96 -22.78
CA LEU A 54 -2.15 19.06 -23.13
C LEU A 54 -2.63 18.13 -24.26
N ASN A 55 -1.82 18.00 -25.31
CA ASN A 55 -2.08 17.02 -26.36
C ASN A 55 -1.15 15.83 -26.19
N ALA A 56 -1.66 14.64 -26.47
CA ALA A 56 -0.93 13.38 -26.39
C ALA A 56 -1.38 12.43 -27.50
N ASP A 57 -0.47 11.55 -27.90
CA ASP A 57 -0.76 10.50 -28.88
C ASP A 57 -1.60 9.36 -28.24
N MET A 58 -1.43 9.17 -26.92
CA MET A 58 -2.14 8.16 -26.16
C MET A 58 -2.39 8.64 -24.73
N VAL A 59 -3.53 8.28 -24.18
CA VAL A 59 -3.88 8.55 -22.77
C VAL A 59 -4.25 7.23 -22.08
N VAL A 60 -3.64 6.98 -20.92
CA VAL A 60 -3.99 5.85 -20.04
C VAL A 60 -4.82 6.38 -18.86
N LEU A 61 -6.05 5.91 -18.74
CA LEU A 61 -6.92 6.25 -17.60
C LEU A 61 -6.67 5.28 -16.44
N SER A 62 -6.05 5.81 -15.37
CA SER A 62 -5.81 5.07 -14.13
C SER A 62 -6.28 5.93 -12.94
N VAL A 63 -7.59 6.13 -12.85
CA VAL A 63 -8.21 7.10 -11.93
C VAL A 63 -8.79 6.47 -10.67
N GLY A 64 -8.52 5.20 -10.44
CA GLY A 64 -8.99 4.41 -9.31
C GLY A 64 -10.04 3.37 -9.72
N VAL A 65 -10.41 2.54 -8.74
CA VAL A 65 -11.37 1.45 -8.91
C VAL A 65 -12.46 1.54 -7.84
N THR A 66 -13.62 0.97 -8.14
CA THR A 66 -14.72 0.76 -7.19
C THR A 66 -15.08 -0.72 -7.17
N PRO A 67 -15.48 -1.28 -6.03
CA PRO A 67 -15.96 -2.65 -5.98
C PRO A 67 -17.12 -2.88 -6.94
N GLU A 68 -17.04 -3.92 -7.78
CA GLU A 68 -18.18 -4.35 -8.58
C GLU A 68 -19.17 -5.07 -7.67
N ASN A 69 -20.31 -4.48 -7.44
CA ASN A 69 -21.29 -4.92 -6.47
C ASN A 69 -22.72 -5.07 -7.03
N THR A 70 -22.88 -5.04 -8.35
CA THR A 70 -24.19 -5.09 -9.01
C THR A 70 -24.96 -6.36 -8.65
N LEU A 71 -24.34 -7.52 -8.76
CA LEU A 71 -24.96 -8.80 -8.40
C LEU A 71 -25.25 -8.89 -6.90
N ALA A 72 -24.32 -8.39 -6.06
CA ALA A 72 -24.50 -8.36 -4.62
C ALA A 72 -25.74 -7.56 -4.20
N LYS A 73 -25.92 -6.37 -4.82
CA LYS A 73 -27.13 -5.55 -4.62
C LYS A 73 -28.41 -6.25 -5.04
N GLN A 74 -28.40 -6.89 -6.21
CA GLN A 74 -29.55 -7.64 -6.72
C GLN A 74 -29.92 -8.82 -5.83
N ALA A 75 -28.93 -9.48 -5.24
CA ALA A 75 -29.09 -10.57 -4.29
C ALA A 75 -29.42 -10.12 -2.85
N GLY A 76 -29.54 -8.80 -2.61
CA GLY A 76 -29.87 -8.24 -1.30
C GLY A 76 -28.74 -8.35 -0.26
N LEU A 77 -27.48 -8.47 -0.68
CA LEU A 77 -26.34 -8.53 0.22
C LEU A 77 -26.08 -7.17 0.86
N GLU A 78 -25.67 -7.17 2.13
CA GLU A 78 -25.25 -5.94 2.80
C GLU A 78 -23.94 -5.41 2.21
N LEU A 79 -23.92 -4.10 1.97
CA LEU A 79 -22.74 -3.38 1.51
C LEU A 79 -22.23 -2.44 2.61
N GLY A 80 -20.93 -2.21 2.58
CA GLY A 80 -20.23 -1.37 3.55
C GLY A 80 -19.46 -0.23 2.89
N VAL A 81 -18.24 0.03 3.40
CA VAL A 81 -17.40 1.15 2.96
C VAL A 81 -17.15 1.07 1.45
N LYS A 82 -17.26 2.23 0.77
CA LYS A 82 -17.10 2.36 -0.70
C LYS A 82 -17.99 1.41 -1.52
N GLY A 83 -19.07 0.89 -0.95
CA GLY A 83 -19.95 -0.07 -1.61
C GLY A 83 -19.40 -1.51 -1.66
N ALA A 84 -18.37 -1.84 -0.90
CA ALA A 84 -17.84 -3.19 -0.83
C ALA A 84 -18.81 -4.14 -0.12
N ILE A 85 -18.77 -5.42 -0.47
CA ILE A 85 -19.61 -6.45 0.14
C ILE A 85 -19.14 -6.70 1.57
N LYS A 86 -20.03 -6.60 2.54
CA LYS A 86 -19.75 -6.97 3.92
C LYS A 86 -19.60 -8.46 4.07
N VAL A 87 -18.54 -8.88 4.75
CA VAL A 87 -18.29 -10.28 5.10
C VAL A 87 -17.83 -10.37 6.55
N ASN A 88 -18.08 -11.53 7.18
CA ASN A 88 -17.53 -11.85 8.48
C ASN A 88 -16.10 -12.43 8.37
N ALA A 89 -15.51 -12.84 9.49
CA ALA A 89 -14.16 -13.41 9.51
C ALA A 89 -14.03 -14.72 8.70
N LYS A 90 -15.12 -15.42 8.45
CA LYS A 90 -15.18 -16.63 7.61
C LYS A 90 -15.42 -16.31 6.13
N MET A 91 -15.50 -15.03 5.77
CA MET A 91 -15.82 -14.52 4.43
C MET A 91 -17.27 -14.81 3.99
N GLU A 92 -18.18 -15.11 4.93
CA GLU A 92 -19.61 -15.25 4.71
C GLU A 92 -20.24 -13.87 4.58
N THR A 93 -21.18 -13.70 3.65
CA THR A 93 -21.95 -12.47 3.48
C THR A 93 -23.12 -12.39 4.47
N SER A 94 -23.98 -11.38 4.33
CA SER A 94 -25.21 -11.24 5.12
C SER A 94 -26.28 -12.27 4.77
N VAL A 95 -26.12 -13.04 3.70
CA VAL A 95 -27.05 -14.09 3.28
C VAL A 95 -26.35 -15.45 3.44
N PRO A 96 -26.98 -16.43 4.12
CA PRO A 96 -26.41 -17.75 4.32
C PRO A 96 -25.99 -18.43 3.02
N ASP A 97 -24.92 -19.21 3.08
CA ASP A 97 -24.35 -19.99 1.97
C ASP A 97 -23.80 -19.15 0.81
N ILE A 98 -23.70 -17.83 0.99
CA ILE A 98 -23.06 -16.92 0.03
C ILE A 98 -21.78 -16.35 0.63
N TYR A 99 -20.67 -16.54 -0.06
CA TYR A 99 -19.35 -16.03 0.31
C TYR A 99 -18.89 -14.97 -0.68
N ALA A 100 -18.05 -14.05 -0.21
CA ALA A 100 -17.40 -13.07 -1.08
C ALA A 100 -15.94 -12.87 -0.68
N VAL A 101 -15.07 -12.68 -1.66
CA VAL A 101 -13.61 -12.53 -1.49
C VAL A 101 -13.02 -11.53 -2.49
N GLY A 102 -11.78 -11.13 -2.26
CA GLY A 102 -10.99 -10.32 -3.18
C GLY A 102 -11.31 -8.83 -3.10
N ASP A 103 -11.18 -8.13 -4.22
CA ASP A 103 -11.19 -6.66 -4.27
C ASP A 103 -12.58 -6.05 -4.01
N ALA A 104 -13.63 -6.87 -4.09
CA ALA A 104 -15.01 -6.43 -3.89
C ALA A 104 -15.48 -6.45 -2.42
N VAL A 105 -14.68 -6.97 -1.49
CA VAL A 105 -15.10 -7.15 -0.10
C VAL A 105 -14.55 -6.08 0.85
N GLN A 106 -15.33 -5.81 1.88
CA GLN A 106 -14.90 -5.05 3.05
C GLN A 106 -14.16 -5.97 4.02
N VAL A 107 -13.01 -5.53 4.51
CA VAL A 107 -12.20 -6.24 5.49
C VAL A 107 -11.77 -5.31 6.62
N LYS A 108 -11.35 -5.89 7.75
CA LYS A 108 -10.70 -5.10 8.81
C LYS A 108 -9.25 -4.79 8.44
N HIS A 109 -8.88 -3.51 8.59
CA HIS A 109 -7.47 -3.11 8.54
C HIS A 109 -6.79 -3.55 9.83
N PHE A 110 -5.71 -4.31 9.73
CA PHE A 110 -5.09 -4.97 10.90
C PHE A 110 -4.57 -4.00 11.96
N VAL A 111 -4.06 -2.83 11.56
CA VAL A 111 -3.48 -1.87 12.50
C VAL A 111 -4.53 -0.97 13.15
N THR A 112 -5.50 -0.49 12.36
CA THR A 112 -6.52 0.46 12.84
C THR A 112 -7.80 -0.20 13.30
N GLU A 113 -8.00 -1.49 12.99
CA GLU A 113 -9.24 -2.26 13.21
C GLU A 113 -10.47 -1.67 12.51
N GLN A 114 -10.28 -0.65 11.67
CA GLN A 114 -11.36 -0.03 10.92
C GLN A 114 -11.72 -0.84 9.67
N ASP A 115 -12.95 -0.67 9.25
CA ASP A 115 -13.44 -1.24 7.99
C ASP A 115 -12.74 -0.59 6.80
N SER A 116 -12.25 -1.40 5.88
CA SER A 116 -11.44 -0.97 4.75
C SER A 116 -11.67 -1.82 3.51
N VAL A 117 -11.26 -1.30 2.36
CA VAL A 117 -11.13 -2.06 1.11
C VAL A 117 -9.64 -2.12 0.77
N ILE A 118 -9.09 -3.31 0.69
CA ILE A 118 -7.66 -3.54 0.43
C ILE A 118 -7.54 -4.46 -0.79
N SER A 119 -7.48 -3.84 -1.96
CA SER A 119 -7.45 -4.52 -3.26
C SER A 119 -6.03 -4.97 -3.60
N LEU A 120 -5.61 -6.09 -3.01
CA LEU A 120 -4.29 -6.70 -3.18
C LEU A 120 -4.41 -8.22 -3.36
N ALA A 121 -3.57 -8.79 -4.21
CA ALA A 121 -3.57 -10.22 -4.55
C ALA A 121 -3.27 -11.13 -3.34
N GLY A 122 -2.39 -10.73 -2.42
CA GLY A 122 -2.08 -11.49 -1.21
C GLY A 122 -3.28 -11.69 -0.30
N PRO A 123 -4.01 -10.64 0.11
CA PRO A 123 -5.29 -10.73 0.79
C PRO A 123 -6.31 -11.61 0.05
N ALA A 124 -6.53 -11.38 -1.24
CA ALA A 124 -7.50 -12.14 -2.04
C ALA A 124 -7.21 -13.65 -2.04
N ASN A 125 -5.95 -14.05 -2.19
CA ASN A 125 -5.52 -15.45 -2.13
C ASN A 125 -5.79 -16.09 -0.76
N LYS A 126 -5.49 -15.38 0.32
CA LYS A 126 -5.76 -15.87 1.69
C LYS A 126 -7.25 -16.03 1.92
N GLN A 127 -8.06 -15.07 1.49
CA GLN A 127 -9.52 -15.11 1.60
C GLN A 127 -10.10 -16.31 0.84
N GLY A 128 -9.64 -16.56 -0.38
CA GLY A 128 -10.07 -17.72 -1.18
C GLY A 128 -9.80 -19.06 -0.48
N ARG A 129 -8.64 -19.22 0.17
CA ARG A 129 -8.33 -20.43 0.96
C ARG A 129 -9.27 -20.57 2.16
N ILE A 130 -9.51 -19.46 2.89
CA ILE A 130 -10.41 -19.45 4.06
C ILE A 130 -11.83 -19.86 3.66
N VAL A 131 -12.33 -19.37 2.52
CA VAL A 131 -13.64 -19.80 2.00
C VAL A 131 -13.64 -21.29 1.69
N ALA A 132 -12.62 -21.78 0.99
CA ALA A 132 -12.51 -23.21 0.67
C ALA A 132 -12.49 -24.08 1.93
N ASP A 133 -11.72 -23.69 2.94
CA ASP A 133 -11.66 -24.36 4.23
C ASP A 133 -13.07 -24.42 4.87
N ASN A 134 -13.76 -23.29 4.93
CA ASN A 134 -15.07 -23.21 5.58
C ASN A 134 -16.16 -24.00 4.83
N ILE A 135 -16.14 -23.98 3.49
CA ILE A 135 -17.04 -24.81 2.68
C ILE A 135 -16.79 -26.30 2.92
N CYS A 136 -15.52 -26.68 3.14
CA CYS A 136 -15.14 -28.07 3.46
C CYS A 136 -15.34 -28.45 4.93
N GLY A 137 -15.93 -27.59 5.75
CA GLY A 137 -16.23 -27.86 7.16
C GLY A 137 -15.05 -27.61 8.12
N LEU A 138 -13.94 -27.02 7.64
CA LEU A 138 -12.88 -26.52 8.51
C LEU A 138 -13.27 -25.15 9.07
N ASN A 139 -12.70 -24.77 10.22
CA ASN A 139 -13.01 -23.49 10.86
C ASN A 139 -11.83 -22.53 10.71
N SER A 140 -11.75 -21.84 9.58
CA SER A 140 -10.71 -20.87 9.26
C SER A 140 -11.23 -19.44 9.31
N GLU A 141 -10.40 -18.50 9.79
CA GLU A 141 -10.75 -17.09 9.94
C GLU A 141 -9.73 -16.16 9.29
N TYR A 142 -10.23 -15.15 8.60
CA TYR A 142 -9.44 -14.06 8.05
C TYR A 142 -9.18 -12.98 9.11
N LYS A 143 -7.92 -12.76 9.43
CA LYS A 143 -7.50 -11.83 10.49
C LYS A 143 -7.17 -10.41 9.96
N GLY A 144 -7.85 -9.99 8.90
CA GLY A 144 -7.63 -8.68 8.30
C GLY A 144 -6.32 -8.53 7.54
N SER A 145 -6.11 -7.37 6.96
CA SER A 145 -4.90 -7.01 6.20
C SER A 145 -4.30 -5.70 6.69
N GLN A 146 -2.99 -5.58 6.64
CA GLN A 146 -2.25 -4.34 6.91
C GLN A 146 -1.83 -3.60 5.62
N GLY A 147 -2.21 -4.11 4.43
CA GLY A 147 -1.97 -3.45 3.17
C GLY A 147 -0.50 -3.45 2.72
N SER A 148 0.27 -4.49 3.05
CA SER A 148 1.66 -4.59 2.59
C SER A 148 1.73 -4.65 1.08
N SER A 149 2.51 -3.77 0.47
CA SER A 149 2.65 -3.66 -0.98
C SER A 149 4.06 -3.25 -1.38
N VAL A 150 4.46 -3.64 -2.57
CA VAL A 150 5.71 -3.26 -3.21
C VAL A 150 5.46 -2.96 -4.67
N ILE A 151 6.11 -1.91 -5.19
CA ILE A 151 6.02 -1.52 -6.60
C ILE A 151 7.40 -1.10 -7.11
N LYS A 152 7.69 -1.45 -8.36
CA LYS A 152 8.87 -0.96 -9.07
C LYS A 152 8.50 0.19 -9.98
N LEU A 153 9.20 1.32 -9.85
CA LEU A 153 9.02 2.55 -10.60
C LEU A 153 10.31 2.87 -11.34
N PHE A 154 10.42 2.45 -12.60
CA PHE A 154 11.68 2.41 -13.35
C PHE A 154 12.70 1.51 -12.63
N ASP A 155 13.80 2.09 -12.15
CA ASP A 155 14.83 1.40 -11.37
C ASP A 155 14.61 1.46 -9.85
N MET A 156 13.73 2.34 -9.38
CA MET A 156 13.42 2.53 -7.96
C MET A 156 12.33 1.54 -7.49
N THR A 157 12.49 1.01 -6.31
CA THR A 157 11.47 0.21 -5.62
C THR A 157 10.89 1.01 -4.44
N VAL A 158 9.58 0.94 -4.30
CA VAL A 158 8.83 1.55 -3.19
C VAL A 158 8.01 0.47 -2.53
N ALA A 159 8.08 0.37 -1.20
CA ALA A 159 7.28 -0.57 -0.44
C ALA A 159 6.64 0.10 0.77
N THR A 160 5.44 -0.38 1.14
CA THR A 160 4.69 0.12 2.30
C THR A 160 4.03 -1.02 3.05
N THR A 161 3.86 -0.85 4.35
CA THR A 161 3.07 -1.75 5.20
C THR A 161 2.44 -0.96 6.34
N GLY A 162 1.27 -1.40 6.83
CA GLY A 162 0.55 -0.70 7.88
C GLY A 162 -0.04 0.63 7.41
N ILE A 163 0.04 1.67 8.24
CA ILE A 163 -0.52 2.99 7.98
C ILE A 163 0.56 4.06 7.81
N ASN A 164 0.22 5.11 7.06
CA ASN A 164 1.03 6.32 6.93
C ASN A 164 0.58 7.42 7.92
N GLU A 165 1.28 8.57 7.93
CA GLU A 165 0.94 9.69 8.82
C GLU A 165 -0.47 10.23 8.61
N GLN A 166 -0.92 10.31 7.35
CA GLN A 166 -2.27 10.77 7.02
C GLN A 166 -3.34 9.86 7.62
N GLN A 167 -3.13 8.55 7.52
CA GLN A 167 -4.05 7.56 8.10
C GLN A 167 -3.99 7.56 9.63
N ALA A 168 -2.82 7.72 10.25
CA ALA A 168 -2.69 7.86 11.69
C ALA A 168 -3.48 9.07 12.20
N LYS A 169 -3.30 10.25 11.57
CA LYS A 169 -4.06 11.47 11.89
C LYS A 169 -5.57 11.30 11.71
N ALA A 170 -6.00 10.69 10.61
CA ALA A 170 -7.42 10.46 10.32
C ALA A 170 -8.10 9.53 11.35
N ASN A 171 -7.33 8.65 11.99
CA ASN A 171 -7.81 7.74 13.04
C ASN A 171 -7.56 8.26 14.46
N GLY A 172 -7.04 9.49 14.62
CA GLY A 172 -6.77 10.07 15.93
C GLY A 172 -5.64 9.35 16.71
N ILE A 173 -4.75 8.65 16.01
CA ILE A 173 -3.63 7.92 16.61
C ILE A 173 -2.45 8.89 16.78
N GLU A 174 -2.00 9.11 18.02
CA GLU A 174 -0.76 9.83 18.30
C GLU A 174 0.44 8.95 17.94
N TYR A 175 1.34 9.48 17.10
CA TYR A 175 2.48 8.72 16.58
C TYR A 175 3.77 9.51 16.67
N GLU A 176 4.86 8.77 16.67
CA GLU A 176 6.21 9.25 16.41
C GLU A 176 6.75 8.56 15.17
N LYS A 177 7.81 9.13 14.59
CA LYS A 177 8.43 8.58 13.38
C LYS A 177 9.94 8.67 13.43
N VAL A 178 10.59 7.71 12.78
CA VAL A 178 12.01 7.74 12.48
C VAL A 178 12.17 7.64 10.97
N ILE A 179 13.06 8.46 10.42
CA ILE A 179 13.48 8.39 9.02
C ILE A 179 14.99 8.26 9.01
N LEU A 180 15.46 7.23 8.31
CA LEU A 180 16.89 7.02 8.14
C LEU A 180 17.20 6.61 6.71
N THR A 181 18.40 6.99 6.24
CA THR A 181 18.90 6.59 4.94
C THR A 181 20.22 5.87 5.13
N GLN A 182 20.29 4.66 4.63
CA GLN A 182 21.49 3.83 4.63
C GLN A 182 21.69 3.17 3.26
N ASN A 183 22.81 2.47 3.09
CA ASN A 183 23.01 1.68 1.90
C ASN A 183 22.25 0.35 1.98
N SER A 184 21.80 -0.15 0.83
CA SER A 184 21.14 -1.44 0.67
C SER A 184 21.97 -2.61 1.20
N HIS A 185 23.31 -2.48 1.17
CA HIS A 185 24.28 -3.41 1.72
C HIS A 185 25.58 -2.69 2.07
N ALA A 186 26.63 -3.42 2.48
CA ALA A 186 27.90 -2.82 2.92
C ALA A 186 28.49 -1.88 1.85
N GLY A 187 28.74 -0.62 2.21
CA GLY A 187 29.15 0.41 1.27
C GLY A 187 30.51 0.19 0.59
N TYR A 188 31.35 -0.70 1.13
CA TYR A 188 32.59 -1.13 0.50
C TYR A 188 32.40 -2.26 -0.53
N TYR A 189 31.18 -2.83 -0.61
CA TYR A 189 30.85 -3.85 -1.61
C TYR A 189 30.25 -3.19 -2.86
N PRO A 190 30.55 -3.70 -4.07
CA PRO A 190 30.08 -3.06 -5.32
C PRO A 190 28.57 -2.96 -5.43
N ASN A 191 28.11 -1.88 -6.05
CA ASN A 191 26.69 -1.59 -6.36
C ASN A 191 25.80 -1.31 -5.14
N ALA A 192 26.38 -0.91 -3.99
CA ALA A 192 25.58 -0.41 -2.88
C ALA A 192 24.81 0.85 -3.29
N THR A 193 23.50 0.87 -3.03
CA THR A 193 22.59 1.96 -3.36
C THR A 193 21.88 2.47 -2.13
N ALA A 194 21.52 3.75 -2.13
CA ALA A 194 20.80 4.36 -1.02
C ALA A 194 19.39 3.76 -0.88
N MET A 195 19.00 3.55 0.37
CA MET A 195 17.66 3.14 0.77
C MET A 195 17.21 4.01 1.94
N THR A 196 16.03 4.61 1.83
CA THR A 196 15.43 5.41 2.89
C THR A 196 14.26 4.64 3.49
N VAL A 197 14.30 4.47 4.81
CA VAL A 197 13.27 3.81 5.61
C VAL A 197 12.59 4.85 6.48
N LYS A 198 11.27 4.86 6.48
CA LYS A 198 10.44 5.61 7.41
C LYS A 198 9.59 4.64 8.20
N LEU A 199 9.73 4.68 9.52
CA LEU A 199 8.96 3.88 10.47
C LEU A 199 8.04 4.79 11.26
N LEU A 200 6.76 4.40 11.37
CA LEU A 200 5.77 5.02 12.24
C LEU A 200 5.46 4.08 13.41
N PHE A 201 5.41 4.62 14.61
CA PHE A 201 5.00 3.88 15.81
C PHE A 201 4.15 4.76 16.74
N GLU A 202 3.31 4.14 17.52
CA GLU A 202 2.42 4.80 18.44
C GLU A 202 3.21 5.42 19.60
N LYS A 203 2.91 6.69 19.89
CA LYS A 203 3.56 7.42 20.97
C LYS A 203 3.26 6.78 22.33
N GLY A 204 4.30 6.57 23.11
CA GLY A 204 4.22 6.01 24.46
C GLY A 204 4.19 4.49 24.52
N THR A 205 3.55 3.80 23.57
CA THR A 205 3.50 2.31 23.55
C THR A 205 4.59 1.68 22.69
N TYR A 206 5.15 2.45 21.75
CA TYR A 206 6.09 2.02 20.71
C TYR A 206 5.53 0.96 19.76
N LYS A 207 4.22 0.67 19.78
CA LYS A 207 3.58 -0.26 18.83
C LYS A 207 3.82 0.20 17.40
N ILE A 208 4.35 -0.69 16.56
CA ILE A 208 4.62 -0.36 15.15
C ILE A 208 3.29 -0.18 14.42
N LEU A 209 3.11 0.97 13.79
CA LEU A 209 1.91 1.34 13.04
C LEU A 209 2.07 1.13 11.54
N GLY A 210 3.26 1.38 11.02
CA GLY A 210 3.53 1.22 9.60
C GLY A 210 4.93 1.63 9.21
N ALA A 211 5.28 1.32 7.96
CA ALA A 211 6.56 1.71 7.39
C ALA A 211 6.45 1.97 5.89
N GLN A 212 7.36 2.80 5.41
CA GLN A 212 7.54 3.14 4.00
C GLN A 212 9.03 3.06 3.68
N ILE A 213 9.37 2.37 2.60
CA ILE A 213 10.76 2.21 2.18
C ILE A 213 10.88 2.57 0.71
N VAL A 214 11.89 3.38 0.39
CA VAL A 214 12.22 3.79 -0.97
C VAL A 214 13.71 3.50 -1.22
N GLY A 215 14.02 2.83 -2.29
CA GLY A 215 15.40 2.47 -2.65
C GLY A 215 15.48 1.74 -3.98
N TYR A 216 16.62 1.12 -4.25
CA TYR A 216 16.87 0.44 -5.53
C TYR A 216 17.09 -1.05 -5.37
N ASP A 217 17.58 -1.50 -4.22
CA ASP A 217 17.87 -2.90 -3.92
C ASP A 217 17.51 -3.22 -2.47
N GLY A 218 16.99 -4.43 -2.21
CA GLY A 218 16.68 -4.95 -0.88
C GLY A 218 15.51 -4.29 -0.14
N VAL A 219 14.70 -3.47 -0.80
CA VAL A 219 13.52 -2.79 -0.24
C VAL A 219 12.45 -3.79 0.18
N ASP A 220 12.18 -4.78 -0.65
CA ASP A 220 11.23 -5.87 -0.44
C ASP A 220 11.58 -6.71 0.80
N LYS A 221 12.86 -7.05 0.97
CA LYS A 221 13.34 -7.77 2.16
C LYS A 221 13.01 -7.00 3.45
N ARG A 222 13.29 -5.68 3.49
CA ARG A 222 13.12 -4.88 4.71
C ARG A 222 11.67 -4.64 5.06
N ILE A 223 10.83 -4.38 4.07
CA ILE A 223 9.41 -4.15 4.33
C ILE A 223 8.75 -5.44 4.87
N ASP A 224 9.15 -6.62 4.43
CA ASP A 224 8.61 -7.89 4.92
C ASP A 224 9.01 -8.17 6.36
N VAL A 225 10.22 -7.77 6.79
CA VAL A 225 10.63 -7.83 8.21
C VAL A 225 9.69 -6.98 9.05
N ILE A 226 9.46 -5.71 8.66
CA ILE A 226 8.58 -4.81 9.41
C ILE A 226 7.11 -5.29 9.35
N ALA A 227 6.67 -5.78 8.21
CA ALA A 227 5.33 -6.36 8.07
C ALA A 227 5.11 -7.56 9.00
N THR A 228 6.14 -8.39 9.17
CA THR A 228 6.14 -9.52 10.11
C THR A 228 6.15 -9.02 11.56
N ALA A 229 6.96 -8.02 11.88
CA ALA A 229 7.01 -7.40 13.20
C ALA A 229 5.65 -6.82 13.61
N ILE A 230 4.95 -6.11 12.72
CA ILE A 230 3.58 -5.62 12.96
C ILE A 230 2.64 -6.79 13.28
N ARG A 231 2.68 -7.87 12.50
CA ARG A 231 1.84 -9.05 12.74
C ARG A 231 2.14 -9.77 14.03
N ALA A 232 3.41 -9.80 14.43
CA ALA A 232 3.86 -10.38 15.70
C ALA A 232 3.55 -9.47 16.91
N GLY A 233 3.10 -8.22 16.69
CA GLY A 233 2.84 -7.26 17.74
C GLY A 233 4.10 -6.69 18.39
N MET A 234 5.23 -6.71 17.68
CA MET A 234 6.50 -6.15 18.14
C MET A 234 6.41 -4.63 18.26
N LYS A 235 7.22 -4.09 19.16
CA LYS A 235 7.43 -2.66 19.34
C LYS A 235 8.62 -2.18 18.52
N ALA A 236 8.67 -0.87 18.24
CA ALA A 236 9.73 -0.27 17.44
C ALA A 236 11.13 -0.44 18.07
N ASP A 237 11.22 -0.36 19.39
CA ASP A 237 12.47 -0.53 20.15
C ASP A 237 12.95 -1.99 20.22
N GLU A 238 12.09 -2.96 19.94
CA GLU A 238 12.45 -4.38 19.88
C GLU A 238 13.06 -4.77 18.51
N LEU A 239 12.90 -3.95 17.47
CA LEU A 239 13.48 -4.25 16.15
C LEU A 239 15.02 -4.37 16.20
N LYS A 240 15.68 -3.64 17.08
CA LYS A 240 17.16 -3.71 17.28
C LYS A 240 17.65 -5.08 17.76
N ASP A 241 16.78 -5.87 18.36
CA ASP A 241 17.11 -7.19 18.93
C ASP A 241 16.89 -8.34 17.93
N LEU A 242 16.45 -8.01 16.70
CA LEU A 242 16.28 -9.00 15.64
C LEU A 242 17.64 -9.49 15.14
N ASP A 243 17.81 -10.82 15.09
CA ASP A 243 18.99 -11.46 14.50
C ASP A 243 18.75 -11.71 13.00
N LEU A 244 18.99 -10.67 12.20
CA LEU A 244 18.78 -10.71 10.76
C LEU A 244 20.01 -11.25 10.02
N ALA A 245 19.77 -12.03 8.96
CA ALA A 245 20.83 -12.59 8.15
C ALA A 245 21.68 -11.48 7.50
N HIS A 246 22.99 -11.54 7.73
CA HIS A 246 23.97 -10.57 7.24
C HIS A 246 25.04 -11.24 6.38
N ALA A 247 25.35 -10.61 5.25
CA ALA A 247 26.61 -10.73 4.53
C ALA A 247 26.80 -9.44 3.70
N PRO A 248 28.04 -9.02 3.41
CA PRO A 248 28.32 -7.70 2.81
C PRO A 248 27.55 -7.38 1.54
N ARG A 249 27.19 -8.40 0.75
CA ARG A 249 26.43 -8.27 -0.49
C ARG A 249 24.92 -8.06 -0.27
N TYR A 250 24.37 -8.53 0.84
CA TYR A 250 22.92 -8.61 1.05
C TYR A 250 22.38 -7.59 2.04
N SER A 251 23.20 -7.20 3.00
CA SER A 251 22.86 -6.22 4.01
C SER A 251 24.12 -5.59 4.62
N SER A 252 23.96 -4.43 5.25
CA SER A 252 24.95 -3.86 6.15
C SER A 252 24.88 -4.58 7.51
N ALA A 253 25.98 -4.60 8.27
CA ALA A 253 25.95 -5.07 9.65
C ALA A 253 25.04 -4.21 10.56
N ASN A 254 24.82 -2.96 10.15
CA ASN A 254 23.85 -2.04 10.75
C ASN A 254 22.63 -1.93 9.81
N ASP A 255 21.94 -3.05 9.57
CA ASP A 255 20.75 -3.07 8.71
C ASP A 255 19.66 -2.16 9.30
N PRO A 256 19.07 -1.26 8.50
CA PRO A 256 18.06 -0.31 8.95
C PRO A 256 16.76 -0.98 9.36
#